data_326adb88cae6f004b8a10247e838064a
#
_entry.id   326adb88cae6f004b8a10247e838064a
#
_cell.length_a   1.000
_cell.length_b   1.000
_cell.length_c   1.000
_cell.angle_alpha   90.00
_cell.angle_beta   90.00
_cell.angle_gamma   90.00
#
_symmetry.space_group_name_H-M   'P 1'
#
loop_
_entity.id
_entity.type
_entity.pdbx_description
1 polymer ?
#
loop_
_entity_poly.entity_id
_entity_poly.type
_entity_poly.pdbx_seq_one_letter_code
_entity_poly.pdbx_strand_id
1 'polypeptide(L)'
;GSVCDGTGWTPRHILLEQDGVPIAAMPLYLKNHSSGEYVFDHSWANAYHQHGIQYYPKLVTAIPFTPVTGPRIGIANEINPDLIEQVLLKNIKSLAKKWGASSWHILFPRYGLLNSIFSQSLMKRVGVQYHWKNHNYNNFDDFICTFASRKRKNLLKERRKSTENINITRLVGEEITADWWEFMCSVYHQTYLKRNGTHGYLTHK
;
A
#
# COMPACT_ATOMS: atom_id res chain seq x y z
N GLY A 1 -0.79 4.46 -16.35
CA GLY A 1 -1.31 4.24 -15.01
C GLY A 1 -0.52 3.24 -14.17
N SER A 2 -0.82 3.19 -12.88
CA SER A 2 -0.09 2.35 -11.92
C SER A 2 -0.31 0.84 -12.08
N VAL A 3 -1.35 0.44 -12.79
CA VAL A 3 -1.76 -0.97 -13.01
C VAL A 3 -2.00 -1.27 -14.49
N CYS A 4 -1.10 -0.84 -15.33
CA CYS A 4 -1.11 -1.14 -16.76
C CYS A 4 -0.06 -2.19 -17.12
N ASP A 5 -0.02 -2.58 -18.38
CA ASP A 5 0.95 -3.54 -18.89
C ASP A 5 2.39 -3.12 -18.56
N GLY A 6 3.20 -4.09 -18.18
CA GLY A 6 4.59 -3.87 -17.80
C GLY A 6 4.83 -3.41 -16.35
N THR A 7 3.79 -3.08 -15.58
CA THR A 7 3.94 -2.66 -14.16
C THR A 7 4.01 -3.83 -13.17
N GLY A 8 3.82 -5.05 -13.64
CA GLY A 8 3.73 -6.26 -12.81
C GLY A 8 2.43 -6.37 -11.99
N TRP A 9 1.46 -5.51 -12.24
CA TRP A 9 0.11 -5.57 -11.71
C TRP A 9 -0.87 -5.97 -12.83
N THR A 10 -1.25 -7.23 -12.90
CA THR A 10 -2.23 -7.70 -13.89
C THR A 10 -3.61 -7.83 -13.23
N PRO A 11 -4.60 -6.98 -13.57
CA PRO A 11 -5.93 -7.05 -12.99
C PRO A 11 -6.62 -8.41 -13.26
N ARG A 12 -7.21 -8.98 -12.22
CA ARG A 12 -7.99 -10.23 -12.23
C ARG A 12 -9.15 -10.12 -11.24
N HIS A 13 -9.84 -8.95 -11.26
CA HIS A 13 -10.90 -8.64 -10.31
C HIS A 13 -11.99 -9.72 -10.33
N ILE A 14 -12.56 -9.99 -9.16
CA ILE A 14 -13.65 -10.93 -8.99
C ILE A 14 -14.94 -10.14 -8.83
N LEU A 15 -15.94 -10.52 -9.61
CA LEU A 15 -17.33 -10.11 -9.45
C LEU A 15 -18.14 -11.36 -9.10
N LEU A 16 -18.93 -11.28 -8.05
CA LEU A 16 -19.91 -12.30 -7.70
C LEU A 16 -21.29 -11.79 -8.04
N GLU A 17 -22.06 -12.63 -8.71
CA GLU A 17 -23.42 -12.34 -9.15
C GLU A 17 -24.36 -13.42 -8.65
N GLN A 18 -25.57 -13.02 -8.34
CA GLN A 18 -26.69 -13.89 -8.05
C GLN A 18 -27.83 -13.52 -9.00
N ASP A 19 -28.28 -14.46 -9.79
CA ASP A 19 -29.35 -14.27 -10.80
C ASP A 19 -29.08 -13.08 -11.74
N GLY A 20 -27.80 -12.89 -12.12
CA GLY A 20 -27.35 -11.80 -13.00
C GLY A 20 -27.20 -10.44 -12.30
N VAL A 21 -27.41 -10.37 -10.98
CA VAL A 21 -27.24 -9.13 -10.21
C VAL A 21 -25.91 -9.17 -9.45
N PRO A 22 -25.05 -8.16 -9.58
CA PRO A 22 -23.81 -8.07 -8.81
C PRO A 22 -24.10 -7.98 -7.31
N ILE A 23 -23.56 -8.91 -6.52
CA ILE A 23 -23.71 -8.97 -5.06
C ILE A 23 -22.43 -8.70 -4.31
N ALA A 24 -21.27 -8.96 -4.91
CA ALA A 24 -19.97 -8.60 -4.32
C ALA A 24 -18.89 -8.41 -5.37
N ALA A 25 -17.90 -7.58 -5.05
CA ALA A 25 -16.72 -7.37 -5.87
C ALA A 25 -15.46 -7.35 -5.02
N MET A 26 -14.36 -7.92 -5.54
CA MET A 26 -13.07 -7.95 -4.88
C MET A 26 -11.96 -7.57 -5.86
N PRO A 27 -11.15 -6.53 -5.56
CA PRO A 27 -9.96 -6.24 -6.33
C PRO A 27 -8.97 -7.40 -6.17
N LEU A 28 -8.54 -7.95 -7.29
CA LEU A 28 -7.56 -9.02 -7.33
C LEU A 28 -6.56 -8.74 -8.44
N TYR A 29 -5.30 -8.95 -8.15
CA TYR A 29 -4.21 -8.78 -9.11
C TYR A 29 -3.31 -9.99 -9.11
N LEU A 30 -2.85 -10.38 -10.30
CA LEU A 30 -1.74 -11.30 -10.46
C LEU A 30 -0.44 -10.49 -10.47
N LYS A 31 0.47 -10.79 -9.55
CA LYS A 31 1.69 -10.03 -9.30
C LYS A 31 2.94 -10.82 -9.61
N ASN A 32 3.84 -10.25 -10.39
CA ASN A 32 5.13 -10.84 -10.74
C ASN A 32 6.30 -10.36 -9.85
N HIS A 33 6.05 -9.38 -8.98
CA HIS A 33 6.99 -8.84 -8.00
C HIS A 33 6.21 -8.13 -6.88
N SER A 34 6.85 -7.78 -5.75
CA SER A 34 6.19 -7.13 -4.60
C SER A 34 6.25 -5.61 -4.58
N SER A 35 6.72 -4.97 -5.67
CA SER A 35 6.73 -3.50 -5.75
C SER A 35 5.33 -2.92 -5.72
N GLY A 36 5.15 -1.83 -4.96
CA GLY A 36 3.87 -1.12 -4.81
C GLY A 36 2.91 -1.73 -3.81
N GLU A 37 3.28 -2.81 -3.12
CA GLU A 37 2.47 -3.44 -2.08
C GLU A 37 2.70 -2.84 -0.69
N TYR A 38 3.91 -2.30 -0.45
CA TYR A 38 4.36 -1.80 0.86
C TYR A 38 4.31 -2.83 1.99
N VAL A 39 4.31 -4.11 1.60
CA VAL A 39 4.52 -5.26 2.50
C VAL A 39 5.83 -5.90 2.11
N PHE A 40 6.83 -5.77 2.97
CA PHE A 40 8.19 -6.23 2.67
C PHE A 40 8.29 -7.75 2.86
N ASP A 41 8.07 -8.50 1.80
CA ASP A 41 8.08 -9.97 1.78
C ASP A 41 9.28 -10.57 1.03
N HIS A 42 10.33 -9.79 0.82
CA HIS A 42 11.55 -10.23 0.13
C HIS A 42 12.21 -11.45 0.78
N SER A 43 12.18 -11.55 2.11
CA SER A 43 12.69 -12.71 2.83
C SER A 43 11.93 -14.01 2.49
N TRP A 44 10.62 -13.90 2.27
CA TRP A 44 9.79 -15.03 1.84
C TRP A 44 10.11 -15.43 0.40
N ALA A 45 10.20 -14.46 -0.51
CA ALA A 45 10.57 -14.70 -1.90
C ALA A 45 11.96 -15.37 -1.99
N ASN A 46 12.93 -14.91 -1.19
CA ASN A 46 14.26 -15.49 -1.11
C ASN A 46 14.23 -16.93 -0.56
N ALA A 47 13.45 -17.18 0.50
CA ALA A 47 13.32 -18.53 1.05
C ALA A 47 12.72 -19.51 0.03
N TYR A 48 11.69 -19.11 -0.71
CA TYR A 48 11.13 -19.91 -1.80
C TYR A 48 12.19 -20.22 -2.86
N HIS A 49 12.91 -19.20 -3.29
CA HIS A 49 13.98 -19.34 -4.30
C HIS A 49 15.08 -20.31 -3.82
N GLN A 50 15.53 -20.20 -2.55
CA GLN A 50 16.54 -21.09 -1.99
C GLN A 50 16.11 -22.56 -1.96
N HIS A 51 14.79 -22.82 -1.91
CA HIS A 51 14.24 -24.17 -1.94
C HIS A 51 13.79 -24.61 -3.35
N GLY A 52 14.16 -23.85 -4.40
CA GLY A 52 13.78 -24.16 -5.78
C GLY A 52 12.28 -23.99 -6.07
N ILE A 53 11.56 -23.25 -5.24
CA ILE A 53 10.11 -23.01 -5.37
C ILE A 53 9.89 -21.60 -5.90
N GLN A 54 8.98 -21.44 -6.84
CA GLN A 54 8.62 -20.13 -7.39
C GLN A 54 7.68 -19.40 -6.41
N TYR A 55 8.06 -18.20 -5.98
CA TYR A 55 7.22 -17.31 -5.18
C TYR A 55 6.26 -16.48 -6.06
N TYR A 56 6.69 -16.10 -7.24
CA TYR A 56 5.88 -15.36 -8.21
C TYR A 56 5.48 -16.24 -9.39
N PRO A 57 4.32 -15.98 -10.02
CA PRO A 57 3.36 -14.96 -9.64
C PRO A 57 2.61 -15.32 -8.35
N LYS A 58 2.04 -14.30 -7.70
CA LYS A 58 1.14 -14.43 -6.56
C LYS A 58 -0.14 -13.62 -6.78
N LEU A 59 -1.22 -13.98 -6.09
CA LEU A 59 -2.46 -13.20 -6.09
C LEU A 59 -2.43 -12.17 -4.96
N VAL A 60 -2.87 -10.94 -5.25
CA VAL A 60 -2.92 -9.85 -4.28
C VAL A 60 -4.25 -9.14 -4.33
N THR A 61 -4.93 -9.08 -3.18
CA THR A 61 -6.11 -8.24 -2.94
C THR A 61 -5.66 -7.00 -2.19
N ALA A 62 -5.56 -5.88 -2.87
CA ALA A 62 -5.06 -4.61 -2.34
C ALA A 62 -5.55 -3.43 -3.17
N ILE A 63 -5.33 -2.23 -2.66
CA ILE A 63 -5.34 -1.02 -3.49
C ILE A 63 -3.89 -0.74 -3.90
N PRO A 64 -3.57 -0.74 -5.19
CA PRO A 64 -2.21 -0.55 -5.67
C PRO A 64 -1.58 0.74 -5.14
N PHE A 65 -0.32 0.67 -4.73
CA PHE A 65 0.47 1.79 -4.22
C PHE A 65 -0.14 2.53 -3.01
N THR A 66 -1.10 1.91 -2.29
CA THR A 66 -1.85 2.56 -1.21
C THR A 66 -1.83 1.69 0.04
N PRO A 67 -0.84 1.85 0.94
CA PRO A 67 -0.72 1.07 2.16
C PRO A 67 -1.68 1.56 3.27
N VAL A 68 -2.97 1.64 2.95
CA VAL A 68 -4.01 2.15 3.85
C VAL A 68 -5.01 1.06 4.16
N THR A 69 -5.35 0.91 5.44
CA THR A 69 -6.38 -0.01 5.91
C THR A 69 -7.75 0.39 5.35
N GLY A 70 -8.46 -0.57 4.78
CA GLY A 70 -9.78 -0.32 4.20
C GLY A 70 -10.51 -1.60 3.79
N PRO A 71 -11.73 -1.48 3.25
CA PRO A 71 -12.46 -2.63 2.72
C PRO A 71 -11.65 -3.25 1.56
N ARG A 72 -11.65 -4.57 1.51
CA ARG A 72 -11.02 -5.35 0.45
C ARG A 72 -12.03 -6.15 -0.36
N ILE A 73 -13.26 -6.16 0.11
CA ILE A 73 -14.42 -6.74 -0.58
C ILE A 73 -15.55 -5.72 -0.45
N GLY A 74 -16.16 -5.34 -1.56
CA GLY A 74 -17.44 -4.64 -1.61
C GLY A 74 -18.54 -5.68 -1.62
N ILE A 75 -19.53 -5.54 -0.75
CA ILE A 75 -20.66 -6.48 -0.62
C ILE A 75 -21.93 -5.64 -0.59
N ALA A 76 -22.97 -6.05 -1.31
CA ALA A 76 -24.27 -5.41 -1.29
C ALA A 76 -24.91 -5.51 0.12
N ASN A 77 -25.64 -4.47 0.53
CA ASN A 77 -26.09 -4.30 1.92
C ASN A 77 -26.93 -5.48 2.47
N GLU A 78 -27.67 -6.18 1.62
CA GLU A 78 -28.57 -7.26 2.02
C GLU A 78 -27.92 -8.64 2.01
N ILE A 79 -26.63 -8.72 1.62
CA ILE A 79 -25.91 -9.99 1.47
C ILE A 79 -25.10 -10.27 2.74
N ASN A 80 -25.20 -11.52 3.21
CA ASN A 80 -24.41 -11.98 4.35
C ASN A 80 -22.91 -12.03 3.97
N PRO A 81 -22.02 -11.25 4.63
CA PRO A 81 -20.58 -11.25 4.35
C PRO A 81 -19.93 -12.63 4.49
N ASP A 82 -20.35 -13.46 5.45
CA ASP A 82 -19.79 -14.77 5.70
C ASP A 82 -19.98 -15.70 4.50
N LEU A 83 -21.12 -15.60 3.82
CA LEU A 83 -21.39 -16.37 2.60
C LEU A 83 -20.40 -16.00 1.48
N ILE A 84 -20.19 -14.69 1.30
CA ILE A 84 -19.24 -14.19 0.28
C ILE A 84 -17.82 -14.67 0.58
N GLU A 85 -17.38 -14.60 1.85
CA GLU A 85 -16.05 -15.06 2.26
C GLU A 85 -15.87 -16.57 2.04
N GLN A 86 -16.88 -17.38 2.36
CA GLN A 86 -16.87 -18.83 2.09
C GLN A 86 -16.75 -19.12 0.59
N VAL A 87 -17.52 -18.44 -0.24
CA VAL A 87 -17.46 -18.59 -1.71
C VAL A 87 -16.08 -18.23 -2.23
N LEU A 88 -15.50 -17.12 -1.77
CA LEU A 88 -14.16 -16.70 -2.16
C LEU A 88 -13.10 -17.72 -1.71
N LEU A 89 -13.12 -18.16 -0.45
CA LEU A 89 -12.16 -19.15 0.07
C LEU A 89 -12.23 -20.48 -0.69
N LYS A 90 -13.44 -20.93 -1.02
CA LYS A 90 -13.65 -22.17 -1.77
C LYS A 90 -13.03 -22.10 -3.18
N ASN A 91 -13.12 -20.94 -3.83
CA ASN A 91 -12.72 -20.79 -5.23
C ASN A 91 -11.29 -20.25 -5.44
N ILE A 92 -10.73 -19.53 -4.46
CA ILE A 92 -9.44 -18.85 -4.66
C ILE A 92 -8.29 -19.82 -4.96
N LYS A 93 -8.31 -21.02 -4.39
CA LYS A 93 -7.28 -22.05 -4.63
C LYS A 93 -7.30 -22.52 -6.09
N SER A 94 -8.47 -22.72 -6.67
CA SER A 94 -8.61 -23.11 -8.08
C SER A 94 -8.19 -21.98 -9.01
N LEU A 95 -8.51 -20.73 -8.67
CA LEU A 95 -8.07 -19.56 -9.43
C LEU A 95 -6.55 -19.38 -9.35
N ALA A 96 -5.96 -19.55 -8.16
CA ALA A 96 -4.50 -19.52 -8.00
C ALA A 96 -3.83 -20.58 -8.90
N LYS A 97 -4.32 -21.81 -8.87
CA LYS A 97 -3.81 -22.88 -9.72
C LYS A 97 -3.98 -22.57 -11.22
N LYS A 98 -5.14 -22.04 -11.61
CA LYS A 98 -5.43 -21.65 -13.01
C LYS A 98 -4.43 -20.62 -13.54
N TRP A 99 -3.98 -19.69 -12.71
CA TRP A 99 -3.05 -18.63 -13.10
C TRP A 99 -1.60 -18.88 -12.66
N GLY A 100 -1.29 -20.09 -12.15
CA GLY A 100 0.06 -20.46 -11.70
C GLY A 100 0.55 -19.65 -10.52
N ALA A 101 -0.35 -19.08 -9.70
CA ALA A 101 0.01 -18.28 -8.56
C ALA A 101 0.37 -19.14 -7.34
N SER A 102 1.45 -18.78 -6.66
CA SER A 102 1.98 -19.51 -5.50
C SER A 102 1.13 -19.33 -4.24
N SER A 103 0.49 -18.18 -4.12
CA SER A 103 -0.19 -17.75 -2.90
C SER A 103 -1.21 -16.65 -3.18
N TRP A 104 -2.06 -16.36 -2.18
CA TRP A 104 -2.96 -15.21 -2.18
C TRP A 104 -2.75 -14.37 -0.93
N HIS A 105 -2.58 -13.07 -1.10
CA HIS A 105 -2.33 -12.08 -0.05
C HIS A 105 -3.45 -11.05 -0.02
N ILE A 106 -4.01 -10.79 1.15
CA ILE A 106 -4.95 -9.69 1.40
C ILE A 106 -4.19 -8.63 2.20
N LEU A 107 -3.94 -7.47 1.61
CA LEU A 107 -3.12 -6.43 2.23
C LEU A 107 -3.98 -5.35 2.87
N PHE A 108 -3.62 -4.94 4.09
CA PHE A 108 -4.27 -3.86 4.86
C PHE A 108 -5.80 -3.98 4.93
N PRO A 109 -6.35 -5.17 5.28
CA PRO A 109 -7.79 -5.32 5.43
C PRO A 109 -8.29 -4.57 6.66
N ARG A 110 -9.60 -4.22 6.70
CA ARG A 110 -10.27 -3.72 7.90
C ARG A 110 -10.26 -4.77 9.02
N TYR A 111 -10.31 -4.28 10.27
CA TYR A 111 -10.32 -5.14 11.46
C TYR A 111 -11.42 -6.20 11.46
N GLY A 112 -12.63 -5.87 10.95
CA GLY A 112 -13.74 -6.82 10.80
C GLY A 112 -13.35 -8.05 9.98
N LEU A 113 -12.66 -7.87 8.86
CA LEU A 113 -12.18 -8.98 8.03
C LEU A 113 -11.13 -9.86 8.75
N LEU A 114 -10.39 -9.28 9.68
CA LEU A 114 -9.41 -10.01 10.49
C LEU A 114 -10.03 -10.92 11.55
N ASN A 115 -11.31 -10.75 11.84
CA ASN A 115 -12.07 -11.55 12.80
C ASN A 115 -13.19 -12.38 12.14
N SER A 116 -13.20 -12.43 10.82
CA SER A 116 -14.16 -13.18 10.01
C SER A 116 -13.69 -14.61 9.73
N ILE A 117 -14.41 -15.31 8.89
CA ILE A 117 -14.07 -16.66 8.42
C ILE A 117 -12.68 -16.70 7.79
N PHE A 118 -12.24 -15.63 7.12
CA PHE A 118 -10.87 -15.54 6.58
C PHE A 118 -9.80 -15.67 7.65
N SER A 119 -10.03 -15.14 8.85
CA SER A 119 -9.04 -15.22 9.94
C SER A 119 -8.79 -16.64 10.44
N GLN A 120 -9.74 -17.53 10.27
CA GLN A 120 -9.63 -18.94 10.64
C GLN A 120 -8.93 -19.78 9.56
N SER A 121 -8.93 -19.31 8.32
CA SER A 121 -8.45 -20.05 7.15
C SER A 121 -7.15 -19.52 6.57
N LEU A 122 -6.76 -18.29 6.92
CA LEU A 122 -5.58 -17.60 6.39
C LEU A 122 -4.57 -17.26 7.49
N MET A 123 -3.30 -17.31 7.15
CA MET A 123 -2.24 -16.89 8.07
C MET A 123 -2.25 -15.36 8.22
N LYS A 124 -2.23 -14.89 9.46
CA LYS A 124 -2.20 -13.46 9.78
C LYS A 124 -0.76 -12.98 9.92
N ARG A 125 -0.44 -11.91 9.20
CA ARG A 125 0.81 -11.16 9.35
C ARG A 125 0.50 -9.80 9.96
N VAL A 126 1.24 -9.42 11.01
CA VAL A 126 1.10 -8.13 11.69
C VAL A 126 2.28 -7.25 11.37
N GLY A 127 2.01 -6.00 11.01
CA GLY A 127 2.98 -4.93 10.86
C GLY A 127 2.62 -3.73 11.73
N VAL A 128 3.53 -2.77 11.85
CA VAL A 128 3.33 -1.56 12.64
C VAL A 128 3.47 -0.34 11.73
N GLN A 129 2.53 0.60 11.85
CA GLN A 129 2.62 1.93 11.29
C GLN A 129 2.56 2.96 12.43
N TYR A 130 3.43 3.96 12.37
CA TYR A 130 3.45 5.05 13.33
C TYR A 130 2.65 6.22 12.77
N HIS A 131 1.64 6.66 13.52
CA HIS A 131 0.80 7.79 13.16
C HIS A 131 1.02 8.93 14.16
N TRP A 132 1.37 10.10 13.65
CA TRP A 132 1.30 11.32 14.46
C TRP A 132 -0.14 11.81 14.51
N LYS A 133 -0.61 12.14 15.71
CA LYS A 133 -1.94 12.71 15.92
C LYS A 133 -1.80 14.09 16.54
N ASN A 134 -2.55 15.07 16.05
CA ASN A 134 -2.63 16.36 16.69
C ASN A 134 -3.48 16.24 17.95
N HIS A 135 -2.89 16.58 19.10
CA HIS A 135 -3.55 16.66 20.39
C HIS A 135 -4.01 18.10 20.71
N ASN A 136 -4.65 18.77 19.78
CA ASN A 136 -5.11 20.15 19.84
C ASN A 136 -3.98 21.19 19.89
N TYR A 137 -2.85 20.90 19.27
CA TYR A 137 -1.81 21.91 19.08
C TYR A 137 -2.23 22.90 17.99
N ASN A 138 -2.20 24.20 18.31
CA ASN A 138 -2.50 25.26 17.36
C ASN A 138 -1.31 25.57 16.44
N ASN A 139 -0.11 25.33 16.93
CA ASN A 139 1.14 25.62 16.23
C ASN A 139 2.27 24.66 16.67
N PHE A 140 3.45 24.83 16.07
CA PHE A 140 4.61 24.00 16.38
C PHE A 140 5.14 24.24 17.80
N ASP A 141 5.00 25.44 18.34
CA ASP A 141 5.49 25.76 19.68
C ASP A 141 4.68 25.02 20.75
N ASP A 142 3.37 24.93 20.61
CA ASP A 142 2.52 24.10 21.46
C ASP A 142 2.98 22.64 21.46
N PHE A 143 3.27 22.10 20.27
CA PHE A 143 3.76 20.73 20.14
C PHE A 143 5.11 20.53 20.84
N ILE A 144 6.10 21.38 20.61
CA ILE A 144 7.42 21.19 21.19
C ILE A 144 7.46 21.46 22.69
N CYS A 145 6.51 22.23 23.25
CA CYS A 145 6.37 22.43 24.67
C CYS A 145 6.05 21.17 25.46
N THR A 146 5.52 20.13 24.79
CA THR A 146 5.26 18.81 25.39
C THR A 146 6.53 18.01 25.69
N PHE A 147 7.67 18.39 25.09
CA PHE A 147 8.93 17.69 25.28
C PHE A 147 9.73 18.23 26.46
N ALA A 148 10.49 17.35 27.12
CA ALA A 148 11.47 17.75 28.12
C ALA A 148 12.45 18.80 27.56
N SER A 149 12.91 19.73 28.42
CA SER A 149 13.71 20.89 28.03
C SER A 149 14.92 20.59 27.17
N ARG A 150 15.63 19.47 27.43
CA ARG A 150 16.79 19.06 26.64
C ARG A 150 16.38 18.67 25.20
N LYS A 151 15.32 17.89 25.06
CA LYS A 151 14.82 17.45 23.77
C LYS A 151 14.26 18.62 22.96
N ARG A 152 13.52 19.52 23.61
CA ARG A 152 13.01 20.75 23.02
C ARG A 152 14.13 21.64 22.47
N LYS A 153 15.20 21.87 23.23
CA LYS A 153 16.39 22.63 22.77
C LYS A 153 17.02 21.97 21.52
N ASN A 154 17.15 20.66 21.52
CA ASN A 154 17.72 19.93 20.37
C ASN A 154 16.84 20.08 19.13
N LEU A 155 15.53 19.88 19.24
CA LEU A 155 14.59 20.02 18.12
C LEU A 155 14.61 21.44 17.54
N LEU A 156 14.63 22.48 18.39
CA LEU A 156 14.74 23.87 17.93
C LEU A 156 16.06 24.14 17.23
N LYS A 157 17.17 23.62 17.76
CA LYS A 157 18.48 23.73 17.12
C LYS A 157 18.52 23.05 15.76
N GLU A 158 18.00 21.82 15.68
CA GLU A 158 17.94 21.05 14.42
C GLU A 158 17.09 21.78 13.38
N ARG A 159 15.90 22.25 13.77
CA ARG A 159 15.01 23.02 12.89
C ARG A 159 15.68 24.27 12.35
N ARG A 160 16.31 25.07 13.22
CA ARG A 160 17.04 26.29 12.80
C ARG A 160 18.17 25.94 11.82
N LYS A 161 18.98 24.93 12.15
CA LYS A 161 20.10 24.51 11.30
C LYS A 161 19.64 23.97 9.95
N SER A 162 18.52 23.25 9.90
CA SER A 162 17.98 22.68 8.65
C SER A 162 17.39 23.73 7.70
N THR A 163 17.03 24.91 8.23
CA THR A 163 16.46 26.02 7.44
C THR A 163 17.46 27.17 7.22
N GLU A 164 18.65 27.09 7.80
CA GLU A 164 19.69 28.10 7.66
C GLU A 164 20.17 28.15 6.21
N ASN A 165 20.14 29.34 5.61
CA ASN A 165 20.52 29.60 4.20
C ASN A 165 19.65 28.86 3.15
N ILE A 166 18.42 28.50 3.51
CA ILE A 166 17.47 27.86 2.59
C ILE A 166 16.21 28.71 2.50
N ASN A 167 15.80 29.04 1.28
CA ASN A 167 14.50 29.64 1.01
C ASN A 167 13.46 28.52 0.86
N ILE A 168 12.42 28.58 1.69
CA ILE A 168 11.30 27.62 1.64
C ILE A 168 10.11 28.32 1.02
N THR A 169 9.68 27.85 -0.13
CA THR A 169 8.49 28.32 -0.82
C THR A 169 7.44 27.23 -0.87
N ARG A 170 6.20 27.56 -0.52
CA ARG A 170 5.05 26.67 -0.67
C ARG A 170 4.24 27.10 -1.87
N LEU A 171 4.09 26.19 -2.82
CA LEU A 171 3.27 26.40 -4.03
C LEU A 171 2.04 25.50 -3.96
N VAL A 172 0.88 25.98 -4.38
CA VAL A 172 -0.39 25.24 -4.39
C VAL A 172 -1.17 25.46 -5.68
N GLY A 173 -1.79 24.41 -6.19
CA GLY A 173 -2.67 24.50 -7.36
C GLY A 173 -1.96 25.08 -8.58
N GLU A 174 -2.49 26.18 -9.11
CA GLU A 174 -2.02 26.84 -10.34
C GLU A 174 -0.66 27.55 -10.19
N GLU A 175 -0.19 27.74 -8.98
CA GLU A 175 1.16 28.29 -8.73
C GLU A 175 2.27 27.30 -9.16
N ILE A 176 1.94 26.02 -9.31
CA ILE A 176 2.88 24.97 -9.71
C ILE A 176 2.95 24.94 -11.23
N THR A 177 3.96 25.58 -11.78
CA THR A 177 4.21 25.61 -13.22
C THR A 177 4.75 24.28 -13.75
N ALA A 178 4.77 24.12 -15.09
CA ALA A 178 5.34 22.93 -15.74
C ALA A 178 6.81 22.72 -15.35
N ASP A 179 7.61 23.78 -15.23
CA ASP A 179 9.02 23.71 -14.84
C ASP A 179 9.20 23.14 -13.42
N TRP A 180 8.28 23.49 -12.50
CA TRP A 180 8.29 22.93 -11.15
C TRP A 180 7.96 21.43 -11.16
N TRP A 181 7.03 21.00 -12.00
CA TRP A 181 6.74 19.57 -12.16
C TRP A 181 7.92 18.79 -12.73
N GLU A 182 8.58 19.34 -13.75
CA GLU A 182 9.77 18.72 -14.35
C GLU A 182 10.92 18.62 -13.33
N PHE A 183 11.17 19.69 -12.60
CA PHE A 183 12.15 19.70 -11.51
C PHE A 183 11.82 18.64 -10.44
N MET A 184 10.57 18.57 -9.99
CA MET A 184 10.11 17.57 -9.02
C MET A 184 10.30 16.14 -9.51
N CYS A 185 9.97 15.85 -10.77
CA CYS A 185 10.21 14.54 -11.38
C CYS A 185 11.69 14.18 -11.38
N SER A 186 12.55 15.14 -11.74
CA SER A 186 14.02 14.95 -11.75
C SER A 186 14.54 14.59 -10.35
N VAL A 187 14.17 15.37 -9.34
CA VAL A 187 14.58 15.14 -7.94
C VAL A 187 14.04 13.81 -7.40
N TYR A 188 12.80 13.48 -7.74
CA TYR A 188 12.18 12.21 -7.37
C TYR A 188 12.97 11.03 -7.95
N HIS A 189 13.25 11.03 -9.25
CA HIS A 189 14.02 9.97 -9.91
C HIS A 189 15.44 9.83 -9.36
N GLN A 190 16.15 10.94 -9.15
CA GLN A 190 17.48 10.93 -8.55
C GLN A 190 17.48 10.35 -7.14
N THR A 191 16.44 10.68 -6.34
CA THR A 191 16.29 10.14 -4.98
C THR A 191 16.08 8.63 -5.00
N TYR A 192 15.23 8.15 -5.91
CA TYR A 192 15.00 6.71 -6.07
C TYR A 192 16.24 5.98 -6.57
N LEU A 193 16.95 6.51 -7.56
CA LEU A 193 18.20 5.94 -8.05
C LEU A 193 19.23 5.83 -6.92
N LYS A 194 19.40 6.89 -6.14
CA LYS A 194 20.35 6.91 -5.01
C LYS A 194 20.03 5.89 -3.93
N ARG A 195 18.74 5.67 -3.64
CA ARG A 195 18.30 4.80 -2.52
C ARG A 195 18.02 3.37 -2.92
N ASN A 196 17.46 3.16 -4.09
CA ASN A 196 16.89 1.87 -4.50
C ASN A 196 17.49 1.33 -5.82
N GLY A 197 18.32 2.12 -6.50
CA GLY A 197 18.86 1.73 -7.82
C GLY A 197 17.82 1.71 -8.95
N THR A 198 16.63 2.31 -8.74
CA THR A 198 15.53 2.35 -9.71
C THR A 198 14.99 3.76 -9.89
N HIS A 199 14.27 4.03 -10.98
CA HIS A 199 13.69 5.35 -11.26
C HIS A 199 12.41 5.69 -10.47
N GLY A 200 11.90 4.79 -9.65
CA GLY A 200 10.64 5.00 -8.91
C GLY A 200 9.40 4.72 -9.77
N TYR A 201 8.24 5.15 -9.29
CA TYR A 201 6.94 4.78 -9.86
C TYR A 201 6.30 5.88 -10.72
N LEU A 202 6.69 7.14 -10.53
CA LEU A 202 6.15 8.25 -11.28
C LEU A 202 6.81 8.34 -12.66
N THR A 203 6.03 8.70 -13.66
CA THR A 203 6.49 8.95 -15.03
C THR A 203 6.22 10.40 -15.40
N HIS A 204 6.86 10.90 -16.45
CA HIS A 204 6.65 12.26 -16.97
C HIS A 204 5.30 12.45 -17.69
N LYS A 205 4.41 11.43 -17.69
CA LYS A 205 3.09 11.47 -18.34
C LYS A 205 1.97 11.68 -17.32
#